data_f11386fd9752e51f345070a0a0455205
#
_entry.id   f11386fd9752e51f345070a0a0455205
#
_cell.length_a   1.000
_cell.length_b   1.000
_cell.length_c   1.000
_cell.angle_alpha   90.00
_cell.angle_beta   90.00
_cell.angle_gamma   90.00
#
_symmetry.space_group_name_H-M   'P 1'
#
loop_
_entity.id
_entity.type
_entity.pdbx_description
1 polymer ?
#
loop_
_entity_poly.entity_id
_entity_poly.type
_entity_poly.pdbx_seq_one_letter_code
_entity_poly.pdbx_strand_id
1 'polypeptide(L)'
;MSFLSVENLHVSYKREDRKRAYAVQGVNIELERRETLGIIGETGAGKTTTALSIMGLLPNRASVDAGSIRLDEKIELIGLNDASMRCIRGARMSMIFQNPMSSLNPTMNIERQIAEGILLHNFDKKSKTQVSDRVDELLTLVGINPVMKRSYPHELSGGMRQRVGIAIALACNPELLIADEPTSALDVTIQAQVLALMNELKQRLEMSMLLITHDFGIIARMCDKVAVMYAGKIVESGTWDDMFLTKEHHPYTEGLFGAIPDINSHERRLHPIPGVVADNTRVHEGCPFAGRCGRAEGICHTCPPEEYCSGTHVISCHLLGKGA
;
A
#
# COMPACT_ATOMS: atom_id res chain seq x y z
N MET A 1 -12.34 16.79 1.38
CA MET A 1 -11.11 17.25 2.08
C MET A 1 -10.21 16.05 2.26
N SER A 2 -9.00 16.10 1.69
CA SER A 2 -8.09 14.98 1.69
C SER A 2 -7.61 14.64 3.12
N PHE A 3 -7.73 13.37 3.51
CA PHE A 3 -7.25 12.90 4.81
C PHE A 3 -5.75 12.58 4.78
N LEU A 4 -5.28 11.97 3.70
CA LEU A 4 -3.86 11.80 3.40
C LEU A 4 -3.59 12.40 2.02
N SER A 5 -2.68 13.36 1.94
CA SER A 5 -2.18 13.93 0.69
C SER A 5 -0.69 13.68 0.55
N VAL A 6 -0.27 13.15 -0.58
CA VAL A 6 1.12 13.01 -0.99
C VAL A 6 1.28 13.81 -2.27
N GLU A 7 2.14 14.79 -2.26
CA GLU A 7 2.33 15.72 -3.37
C GLU A 7 3.77 15.68 -3.87
N ASN A 8 3.94 15.38 -5.16
CA ASN A 8 5.22 15.37 -5.86
C ASN A 8 6.35 14.65 -5.11
N LEU A 9 6.05 13.48 -4.54
CA LEU A 9 6.97 12.72 -3.71
C LEU A 9 8.09 12.12 -4.55
N HIS A 10 9.35 12.42 -4.18
CA HIS A 10 10.54 11.83 -4.75
C HIS A 10 11.37 11.14 -3.68
N VAL A 11 11.72 9.88 -3.92
CA VAL A 11 12.54 9.09 -2.99
C VAL A 11 13.62 8.33 -3.74
N SER A 12 14.86 8.45 -3.26
CA SER A 12 15.97 7.68 -3.80
C SER A 12 16.74 6.90 -2.74
N TYR A 13 17.39 5.83 -3.18
CA TYR A 13 18.27 5.00 -2.36
C TYR A 13 19.73 5.18 -2.80
N LYS A 14 20.64 5.35 -1.85
CA LYS A 14 22.08 5.28 -2.10
C LYS A 14 22.49 3.82 -2.30
N ARG A 15 23.14 3.52 -3.40
CA ARG A 15 23.71 2.20 -3.71
C ARG A 15 25.19 2.15 -3.26
N GLU A 16 25.73 0.93 -3.17
CA GLU A 16 27.14 0.69 -2.79
C GLU A 16 28.13 1.30 -3.82
N ASP A 17 27.73 1.34 -5.09
CA ASP A 17 28.51 1.96 -6.20
C ASP A 17 28.41 3.50 -6.22
N ARG A 18 27.93 4.15 -5.16
CA ARG A 18 27.66 5.59 -5.00
C ARG A 18 26.60 6.15 -5.98
N LYS A 19 25.99 5.32 -6.81
CA LYS A 19 24.85 5.72 -7.64
C LYS A 19 23.56 5.79 -6.81
N ARG A 20 22.56 6.44 -7.35
CA ARG A 20 21.22 6.48 -6.75
C ARG A 20 20.25 5.57 -7.52
N ALA A 21 19.33 4.97 -6.82
CA ALA A 21 18.16 4.33 -7.41
C ALA A 21 16.93 5.17 -7.04
N TYR A 22 16.23 5.66 -8.04
CA TYR A 22 15.05 6.54 -7.91
C TYR A 22 13.80 5.68 -7.77
N ALA A 23 13.43 5.38 -6.56
CA ALA A 23 12.33 4.45 -6.28
C ALA A 23 10.94 5.09 -6.40
N VAL A 24 10.84 6.42 -6.16
CA VAL A 24 9.62 7.20 -6.30
C VAL A 24 9.96 8.50 -7.02
N GLN A 25 9.19 8.89 -8.02
CA GLN A 25 9.52 9.95 -8.96
C GLN A 25 8.28 10.82 -9.25
N GLY A 26 7.96 11.76 -8.36
CA GLY A 26 6.83 12.69 -8.52
C GLY A 26 5.47 12.06 -8.28
N VAL A 27 5.35 11.21 -7.26
CA VAL A 27 4.10 10.53 -6.93
C VAL A 27 3.14 11.50 -6.25
N ASN A 28 1.89 11.54 -6.77
CA ASN A 28 0.75 12.23 -6.19
C ASN A 28 -0.31 11.22 -5.76
N ILE A 29 -0.79 11.32 -4.53
CA ILE A 29 -1.81 10.42 -3.96
C ILE A 29 -2.72 11.26 -3.07
N GLU A 30 -4.02 11.05 -3.21
CA GLU A 30 -5.04 11.58 -2.31
C GLU A 30 -5.94 10.47 -1.80
N LEU A 31 -6.14 10.43 -0.51
CA LEU A 31 -7.04 9.50 0.18
C LEU A 31 -7.98 10.29 1.08
N GLU A 32 -9.26 10.06 0.93
CA GLU A 32 -10.29 10.67 1.76
C GLU A 32 -10.55 9.83 3.03
N ARG A 33 -11.28 10.41 3.98
CA ARG A 33 -11.69 9.68 5.18
C ARG A 33 -12.61 8.51 4.82
N ARG A 34 -12.40 7.36 5.46
CA ARG A 34 -13.17 6.11 5.28
C ARG A 34 -13.05 5.48 3.90
N GLU A 35 -12.20 6.00 3.06
CA GLU A 35 -11.92 5.50 1.72
C GLU A 35 -10.81 4.42 1.75
N THR A 36 -10.84 3.51 0.78
CA THR A 36 -9.71 2.61 0.48
C THR A 36 -9.11 2.99 -0.86
N LEU A 37 -7.84 3.41 -0.84
CA LEU A 37 -7.03 3.58 -2.04
C LEU A 37 -6.13 2.35 -2.25
N GLY A 38 -6.24 1.71 -3.40
CA GLY A 38 -5.35 0.64 -3.82
C GLY A 38 -4.17 1.17 -4.63
N ILE A 39 -2.95 0.77 -4.27
CA ILE A 39 -1.77 0.98 -5.12
C ILE A 39 -1.38 -0.37 -5.71
N ILE A 40 -1.42 -0.47 -7.04
CA ILE A 40 -1.08 -1.69 -7.76
C ILE A 40 0.09 -1.47 -8.71
N GLY A 41 0.86 -2.53 -8.98
CA GLY A 41 2.00 -2.52 -9.90
C GLY A 41 2.95 -3.67 -9.65
N GLU A 42 3.89 -3.88 -10.56
CA GLU A 42 4.91 -4.94 -10.45
C GLU A 42 5.84 -4.75 -9.25
N THR A 43 6.56 -5.81 -8.87
CA THR A 43 7.61 -5.74 -7.84
C THR A 43 8.68 -4.73 -8.26
N GLY A 44 9.08 -3.87 -7.34
CA GLY A 44 10.04 -2.79 -7.61
C GLY A 44 9.43 -1.51 -8.19
N ALA A 45 8.10 -1.43 -8.38
CA ALA A 45 7.43 -0.23 -8.87
C ALA A 45 7.51 0.99 -7.91
N GLY A 46 7.87 0.79 -6.63
CA GLY A 46 7.98 1.86 -5.63
C GLY A 46 6.89 1.87 -4.56
N LYS A 47 5.92 0.95 -4.62
CA LYS A 47 4.74 0.88 -3.73
C LYS A 47 5.12 0.87 -2.24
N THR A 48 5.92 -0.10 -1.82
CA THR A 48 6.41 -0.21 -0.42
C THR A 48 7.22 1.02 -0.01
N THR A 49 8.02 1.59 -0.91
CA THR A 49 8.80 2.81 -0.64
C THR A 49 7.87 3.99 -0.36
N THR A 50 6.80 4.14 -1.12
CA THR A 50 5.78 5.17 -0.87
C THR A 50 5.13 4.97 0.51
N ALA A 51 4.72 3.75 0.87
CA ALA A 51 4.16 3.43 2.18
C ALA A 51 5.14 3.74 3.34
N LEU A 52 6.40 3.33 3.19
CA LEU A 52 7.45 3.60 4.19
C LEU A 52 7.75 5.10 4.32
N SER A 53 7.63 5.87 3.23
CA SER A 53 7.78 7.33 3.26
C SER A 53 6.66 7.98 4.09
N ILE A 54 5.41 7.56 3.88
CA ILE A 54 4.26 8.03 4.65
C ILE A 54 4.45 7.70 6.15
N MET A 55 4.92 6.50 6.45
CA MET A 55 5.19 6.07 7.83
C MET A 55 6.46 6.69 8.44
N GLY A 56 7.29 7.39 7.65
CA GLY A 56 8.60 7.87 8.10
C GLY A 56 9.53 6.73 8.54
N LEU A 57 9.45 5.57 7.86
CA LEU A 57 10.21 4.35 8.16
C LEU A 57 11.20 3.98 7.06
N LEU A 58 11.60 4.95 6.24
CA LEU A 58 12.63 4.72 5.24
C LEU A 58 13.95 4.29 5.89
N PRO A 59 14.68 3.32 5.31
CA PRO A 59 15.99 2.92 5.84
C PRO A 59 17.03 4.04 5.65
N ASN A 60 18.10 4.05 6.45
CA ASN A 60 19.15 5.08 6.46
C ASN A 60 19.79 5.35 5.09
N ARG A 61 19.74 4.40 4.17
CA ARG A 61 20.25 4.54 2.79
C ARG A 61 19.27 5.24 1.85
N ALA A 62 18.02 5.46 2.28
CA ALA A 62 17.01 6.16 1.50
C ALA A 62 16.87 7.61 1.98
N SER A 63 16.47 8.49 1.07
CA SER A 63 16.14 9.88 1.36
C SER A 63 14.89 10.30 0.60
N VAL A 64 14.06 11.13 1.25
CA VAL A 64 13.05 11.92 0.54
C VAL A 64 13.79 13.09 -0.09
N ASP A 65 13.81 13.15 -1.41
CA ASP A 65 14.54 14.18 -2.16
C ASP A 65 13.68 15.42 -2.41
N ALA A 66 12.37 15.26 -2.53
CA ALA A 66 11.38 16.34 -2.70
C ALA A 66 9.95 15.84 -2.40
N GLY A 67 9.01 16.77 -2.29
CA GLY A 67 7.59 16.52 -2.09
C GLY A 67 7.10 16.87 -0.69
N SER A 68 5.81 16.60 -0.45
CA SER A 68 5.11 16.82 0.81
C SER A 68 4.21 15.63 1.11
N ILE A 69 4.07 15.27 2.37
CA ILE A 69 3.13 14.23 2.86
C ILE A 69 2.36 14.82 4.02
N ARG A 70 1.07 15.08 3.82
CA ARG A 70 0.21 15.69 4.84
C ARG A 70 -0.84 14.71 5.33
N LEU A 71 -0.98 14.65 6.64
CA LEU A 71 -2.06 13.94 7.31
C LEU A 71 -3.08 14.97 7.83
N ASP A 72 -4.36 14.76 7.48
CA ASP A 72 -5.48 15.61 7.90
C ASP A 72 -5.27 17.10 7.52
N GLU A 73 -4.68 17.34 6.34
CA GLU A 73 -4.32 18.67 5.78
C GLU A 73 -3.41 19.54 6.67
N LYS A 74 -3.20 19.15 7.93
CA LYS A 74 -2.56 19.98 8.96
C LYS A 74 -1.16 19.51 9.37
N ILE A 75 -0.87 18.22 9.25
CA ILE A 75 0.35 17.62 9.77
C ILE A 75 1.25 17.25 8.59
N GLU A 76 2.30 18.04 8.35
CA GLU A 76 3.36 17.65 7.43
C GLU A 76 4.21 16.57 8.09
N LEU A 77 4.28 15.39 7.45
CA LEU A 77 4.99 14.22 7.98
C LEU A 77 6.48 14.24 7.63
N ILE A 78 6.84 14.84 6.47
CA ILE A 78 8.25 14.95 6.05
C ILE A 78 8.97 15.93 6.97
N GLY A 79 10.12 15.50 7.49
CA GLY A 79 10.94 16.33 8.37
C GLY A 79 10.53 16.30 9.86
N LEU A 80 9.44 15.59 10.22
CA LEU A 80 9.14 15.35 11.62
C LEU A 80 10.27 14.54 12.28
N ASN A 81 10.64 14.92 13.48
CA ASN A 81 11.57 14.14 14.29
C ASN A 81 10.91 12.82 14.76
N ASP A 82 11.75 11.86 15.18
CA ASP A 82 11.28 10.53 15.56
C ASP A 82 10.32 10.56 16.77
N ALA A 83 10.49 11.49 17.71
CA ALA A 83 9.59 11.65 18.85
C ALA A 83 8.17 12.06 18.42
N SER A 84 8.05 13.01 17.49
CA SER A 84 6.76 13.43 16.92
C SER A 84 6.13 12.31 16.12
N MET A 85 6.91 11.60 15.28
CA MET A 85 6.41 10.47 14.52
C MET A 85 5.92 9.31 15.40
N ARG A 86 6.56 9.05 16.56
CA ARG A 86 6.08 8.05 17.53
C ARG A 86 4.70 8.37 18.08
N CYS A 87 4.34 9.64 18.25
CA CYS A 87 3.00 10.03 18.68
C CYS A 87 1.92 9.77 17.61
N ILE A 88 2.32 9.70 16.33
CA ILE A 88 1.42 9.50 15.20
C ILE A 88 1.33 8.01 14.85
N ARG A 89 2.49 7.32 14.78
CA ARG A 89 2.55 5.88 14.50
C ARG A 89 1.84 5.10 15.59
N GLY A 90 0.98 4.18 15.22
CA GLY A 90 0.14 3.41 16.12
C GLY A 90 -1.13 4.15 16.55
N ALA A 91 -1.04 5.41 16.95
CA ALA A 91 -2.19 6.19 17.42
C ALA A 91 -3.09 6.71 16.30
N ARG A 92 -2.51 7.25 15.22
CA ARG A 92 -3.26 7.78 14.07
C ARG A 92 -3.06 6.97 12.80
N MET A 93 -1.85 6.44 12.57
CA MET A 93 -1.50 5.63 11.41
C MET A 93 -0.85 4.33 11.86
N SER A 94 -1.24 3.23 11.27
CA SER A 94 -0.62 1.92 11.48
C SER A 94 -0.29 1.24 10.16
N MET A 95 0.63 0.28 10.19
CA MET A 95 1.05 -0.45 9.01
C MET A 95 1.09 -1.96 9.26
N ILE A 96 0.55 -2.72 8.30
CA ILE A 96 0.74 -4.17 8.18
C ILE A 96 1.82 -4.36 7.12
N PHE A 97 2.91 -5.03 7.50
CA PHE A 97 4.05 -5.30 6.62
C PHE A 97 3.83 -6.57 5.81
N GLN A 98 4.48 -6.65 4.65
CA GLN A 98 4.37 -7.73 3.67
C GLN A 98 4.61 -9.14 4.26
N ASN A 99 5.49 -9.29 5.24
CA ASN A 99 5.83 -10.59 5.80
C ASN A 99 5.42 -10.69 7.27
N PRO A 100 4.30 -11.36 7.59
CA PRO A 100 3.84 -11.52 8.96
C PRO A 100 4.80 -12.35 9.83
N MET A 101 5.64 -13.19 9.20
CA MET A 101 6.61 -14.03 9.90
C MET A 101 7.74 -13.19 10.50
N SER A 102 8.14 -12.11 9.85
CA SER A 102 9.20 -11.21 10.32
C SER A 102 8.67 -10.06 11.19
N SER A 103 7.35 -9.80 11.19
CA SER A 103 6.75 -8.71 11.95
C SER A 103 6.50 -9.07 13.42
N LEU A 104 6.37 -10.38 13.76
CA LEU A 104 6.17 -10.83 15.13
C LEU A 104 7.50 -11.23 15.77
N ASN A 105 7.71 -10.78 17.01
CA ASN A 105 8.87 -11.19 17.81
C ASN A 105 8.70 -12.64 18.30
N PRO A 106 9.52 -13.60 17.85
CA PRO A 106 9.38 -15.02 18.22
C PRO A 106 9.61 -15.32 19.70
N THR A 107 10.26 -14.41 20.44
CA THR A 107 10.59 -14.59 21.86
C THR A 107 9.56 -13.96 22.82
N MET A 108 8.54 -13.29 22.27
CA MET A 108 7.46 -12.68 23.04
C MET A 108 6.13 -13.38 22.74
N ASN A 109 5.30 -13.57 23.78
CA ASN A 109 3.94 -14.06 23.59
C ASN A 109 3.05 -12.98 22.94
N ILE A 110 1.91 -13.40 22.42
CA ILE A 110 0.98 -12.56 21.67
C ILE A 110 0.44 -11.41 22.52
N GLU A 111 0.07 -11.69 23.78
CA GLU A 111 -0.44 -10.67 24.70
C GLU A 111 0.54 -9.49 24.85
N ARG A 112 1.81 -9.78 25.06
CA ARG A 112 2.84 -8.74 25.24
C ARG A 112 3.02 -7.90 24.00
N GLN A 113 3.00 -8.51 22.82
CA GLN A 113 3.19 -7.80 21.55
C GLN A 113 2.02 -6.87 21.24
N ILE A 114 0.77 -7.30 21.48
CA ILE A 114 -0.41 -6.43 21.31
C ILE A 114 -0.43 -5.34 22.40
N ALA A 115 -0.16 -5.71 23.65
CA ALA A 115 -0.16 -4.77 24.77
C ALA A 115 0.92 -3.68 24.65
N GLU A 116 2.05 -3.96 24.00
CA GLU A 116 3.14 -2.99 23.81
C GLU A 116 2.64 -1.74 23.08
N GLY A 117 1.92 -1.89 21.97
CA GLY A 117 1.33 -0.77 21.25
C GLY A 117 0.36 0.05 22.11
N ILE A 118 -0.51 -0.64 22.88
CA ILE A 118 -1.46 0.02 23.79
C ILE A 118 -0.72 0.80 24.88
N LEU A 119 0.32 0.21 25.45
CA LEU A 119 1.08 0.84 26.55
C LEU A 119 1.92 2.04 26.08
N LEU A 120 2.49 1.98 24.88
CA LEU A 120 3.25 3.10 24.30
C LEU A 120 2.37 4.34 24.07
N HIS A 121 1.07 4.15 23.80
CA HIS A 121 0.10 5.22 23.57
C HIS A 121 -0.92 5.37 24.71
N ASN A 122 -0.57 4.93 25.91
CA ASN A 122 -1.46 4.94 27.08
C ASN A 122 -1.59 6.33 27.72
N PHE A 123 -2.07 7.30 26.94
CA PHE A 123 -2.31 8.66 27.41
C PHE A 123 -3.40 8.71 28.50
N ASP A 124 -4.36 7.79 28.47
CA ASP A 124 -5.47 7.67 29.44
C ASP A 124 -5.10 6.92 30.71
N LYS A 125 -3.83 6.52 30.86
CA LYS A 125 -3.29 5.79 32.03
C LYS A 125 -4.10 4.53 32.37
N LYS A 126 -4.48 3.75 31.36
CA LYS A 126 -5.19 2.47 31.55
C LYS A 126 -4.43 1.55 32.49
N SER A 127 -5.15 0.89 33.38
CA SER A 127 -4.60 -0.12 34.27
C SER A 127 -4.15 -1.37 33.51
N LYS A 128 -3.33 -2.20 34.13
CA LYS A 128 -2.91 -3.50 33.54
C LYS A 128 -4.09 -4.38 33.16
N THR A 129 -5.15 -4.37 33.97
CA THR A 129 -6.38 -5.12 33.70
C THR A 129 -7.06 -4.61 32.43
N GLN A 130 -7.26 -3.29 32.30
CA GLN A 130 -7.86 -2.68 31.11
C GLN A 130 -7.05 -2.92 29.84
N VAL A 131 -5.71 -2.98 29.92
CA VAL A 131 -4.86 -3.35 28.79
C VAL A 131 -5.07 -4.81 28.41
N SER A 132 -5.14 -5.74 29.41
CA SER A 132 -5.41 -7.16 29.13
C SER A 132 -6.80 -7.36 28.54
N ASP A 133 -7.82 -6.67 29.04
CA ASP A 133 -9.19 -6.73 28.50
C ASP A 133 -9.22 -6.24 27.05
N ARG A 134 -8.48 -5.16 26.75
CA ARG A 134 -8.35 -4.67 25.37
C ARG A 134 -7.64 -5.66 24.45
N VAL A 135 -6.64 -6.37 24.94
CA VAL A 135 -6.01 -7.47 24.17
C VAL A 135 -7.01 -8.56 23.85
N ASP A 136 -7.84 -8.95 24.83
CA ASP A 136 -8.88 -9.99 24.64
C ASP A 136 -9.94 -9.53 23.61
N GLU A 137 -10.37 -8.27 23.67
CA GLU A 137 -11.24 -7.66 22.66
C GLU A 137 -10.64 -7.71 21.25
N LEU A 138 -9.36 -7.31 21.11
CA LEU A 138 -8.67 -7.29 19.82
C LEU A 138 -8.52 -8.69 19.25
N LEU A 139 -8.13 -9.68 20.06
CA LEU A 139 -8.07 -11.07 19.63
C LEU A 139 -9.43 -11.59 19.16
N THR A 140 -10.48 -11.31 19.93
CA THR A 140 -11.86 -11.66 19.54
C THR A 140 -12.25 -10.99 18.23
N LEU A 141 -11.91 -9.69 18.07
CA LEU A 141 -12.21 -8.90 16.89
C LEU A 141 -11.58 -9.49 15.61
N VAL A 142 -10.36 -10.04 15.71
CA VAL A 142 -9.70 -10.71 14.58
C VAL A 142 -10.03 -12.21 14.48
N GLY A 143 -10.96 -12.72 15.27
CA GLY A 143 -11.41 -14.12 15.26
C GLY A 143 -10.39 -15.11 15.85
N ILE A 144 -9.59 -14.68 16.83
CA ILE A 144 -8.68 -15.52 17.61
C ILE A 144 -9.27 -15.69 19.02
N ASN A 145 -9.28 -16.93 19.52
CA ASN A 145 -9.72 -17.19 20.90
C ASN A 145 -8.73 -16.50 21.89
N PRO A 146 -9.21 -15.65 22.82
CA PRO A 146 -8.37 -14.94 23.80
C PRO A 146 -7.49 -15.84 24.67
N VAL A 147 -7.85 -17.11 24.86
CA VAL A 147 -7.01 -18.09 25.55
C VAL A 147 -5.62 -18.20 24.91
N MET A 148 -5.53 -17.99 23.61
CA MET A 148 -4.28 -18.07 22.83
C MET A 148 -3.36 -16.87 23.04
N LYS A 149 -3.74 -15.84 23.79
CA LYS A 149 -2.87 -14.67 24.06
C LYS A 149 -1.53 -15.03 24.70
N ARG A 150 -1.45 -16.17 25.40
CA ARG A 150 -0.23 -16.67 26.03
C ARG A 150 0.68 -17.44 25.07
N SER A 151 0.18 -17.82 23.90
CA SER A 151 0.95 -18.52 22.88
C SER A 151 2.04 -17.62 22.26
N TYR A 152 3.06 -18.27 21.72
CA TYR A 152 4.12 -17.64 20.96
C TYR A 152 3.85 -17.72 19.45
N PRO A 153 4.46 -16.85 18.62
CA PRO A 153 4.21 -16.86 17.18
C PRO A 153 4.43 -18.21 16.50
N HIS A 154 5.40 -19.00 16.93
CA HIS A 154 5.70 -20.31 16.34
C HIS A 154 4.60 -21.36 16.61
N GLU A 155 3.74 -21.16 17.58
CA GLU A 155 2.61 -22.06 17.91
C GLU A 155 1.36 -21.74 17.06
N LEU A 156 1.39 -20.65 16.26
CA LEU A 156 0.28 -20.18 15.45
C LEU A 156 0.44 -20.58 13.97
N SER A 157 -0.67 -20.84 13.28
CA SER A 157 -0.69 -20.97 11.81
C SER A 157 -0.36 -19.64 11.13
N GLY A 158 -0.02 -19.66 9.83
CA GLY A 158 0.27 -18.47 9.04
C GLY A 158 -0.87 -17.44 9.08
N GLY A 159 -2.11 -17.91 8.87
CA GLY A 159 -3.30 -17.05 8.94
C GLY A 159 -3.56 -16.48 10.34
N MET A 160 -3.28 -17.24 11.40
CA MET A 160 -3.39 -16.72 12.77
C MET A 160 -2.33 -15.65 13.06
N ARG A 161 -1.09 -15.83 12.60
CA ARG A 161 -0.04 -14.81 12.73
C ARG A 161 -0.43 -13.53 12.00
N GLN A 162 -1.02 -13.63 10.82
CA GLN A 162 -1.52 -12.48 10.08
C GLN A 162 -2.62 -11.75 10.87
N ARG A 163 -3.58 -12.48 11.42
CA ARG A 163 -4.65 -11.93 12.26
C ARG A 163 -4.09 -11.24 13.52
N VAL A 164 -3.04 -11.80 14.15
CA VAL A 164 -2.32 -11.14 15.24
C VAL A 164 -1.65 -9.86 14.78
N GLY A 165 -1.01 -9.85 13.61
CA GLY A 165 -0.43 -8.63 13.01
C GLY A 165 -1.49 -7.54 12.79
N ILE A 166 -2.69 -7.93 12.33
CA ILE A 166 -3.83 -7.01 12.21
C ILE A 166 -4.25 -6.49 13.59
N ALA A 167 -4.35 -7.36 14.60
CA ALA A 167 -4.70 -6.95 15.98
C ALA A 167 -3.68 -5.93 16.56
N ILE A 168 -2.38 -6.15 16.30
CA ILE A 168 -1.33 -5.19 16.70
C ILE A 168 -1.51 -3.86 15.97
N ALA A 169 -1.74 -3.88 14.66
CA ALA A 169 -1.96 -2.66 13.88
C ALA A 169 -3.19 -1.87 14.35
N LEU A 170 -4.21 -2.55 14.87
CA LEU A 170 -5.45 -1.95 15.36
C LEU A 170 -5.45 -1.64 16.86
N ALA A 171 -4.35 -1.88 17.57
CA ALA A 171 -4.28 -1.80 19.03
C ALA A 171 -4.79 -0.46 19.59
N CYS A 172 -4.50 0.64 18.90
CA CYS A 172 -4.85 2.00 19.30
C CYS A 172 -5.97 2.64 18.45
N ASN A 173 -6.73 1.86 17.66
CA ASN A 173 -7.77 2.35 16.74
C ASN A 173 -7.26 3.45 15.79
N PRO A 174 -6.32 3.15 14.91
CA PRO A 174 -5.76 4.12 13.99
C PRO A 174 -6.82 4.65 13.01
N GLU A 175 -6.66 5.90 12.57
CA GLU A 175 -7.51 6.51 11.54
C GLU A 175 -7.10 6.05 10.12
N LEU A 176 -5.81 5.68 9.93
CA LEU A 176 -5.26 5.16 8.68
C LEU A 176 -4.58 3.81 8.90
N LEU A 177 -4.96 2.82 8.11
CA LEU A 177 -4.27 1.55 8.01
C LEU A 177 -3.57 1.44 6.66
N ILE A 178 -2.25 1.30 6.66
CA ILE A 178 -1.46 0.98 5.47
C ILE A 178 -1.22 -0.53 5.46
N ALA A 179 -1.68 -1.22 4.43
CA ALA A 179 -1.54 -2.66 4.28
C ALA A 179 -0.66 -2.98 3.07
N ASP A 180 0.59 -3.37 3.30
CA ASP A 180 1.54 -3.70 2.24
C ASP A 180 1.55 -5.21 2.00
N GLU A 181 0.93 -5.63 0.90
CA GLU A 181 0.74 -7.04 0.50
C GLU A 181 0.27 -7.95 1.65
N PRO A 182 -0.84 -7.61 2.33
CA PRO A 182 -1.20 -8.23 3.61
C PRO A 182 -1.53 -9.72 3.53
N THR A 183 -1.60 -10.29 2.33
CA THR A 183 -2.01 -11.70 2.11
C THR A 183 -1.05 -12.50 1.23
N SER A 184 0.08 -11.93 0.81
CA SER A 184 1.01 -12.54 -0.16
C SER A 184 1.61 -13.89 0.27
N ALA A 185 1.65 -14.19 1.58
CA ALA A 185 2.20 -15.42 2.14
C ALA A 185 1.13 -16.44 2.59
N LEU A 186 -0.14 -16.24 2.19
CA LEU A 186 -1.28 -17.06 2.62
C LEU A 186 -1.85 -17.86 1.44
N ASP A 187 -2.44 -19.01 1.75
CA ASP A 187 -3.25 -19.74 0.77
C ASP A 187 -4.54 -18.97 0.42
N VAL A 188 -5.12 -19.27 -0.75
CA VAL A 188 -6.26 -18.53 -1.33
C VAL A 188 -7.46 -18.46 -0.38
N THR A 189 -7.74 -19.53 0.36
CA THR A 189 -8.89 -19.57 1.28
C THR A 189 -8.67 -18.66 2.48
N ILE A 190 -7.50 -18.71 3.09
CA ILE A 190 -7.13 -17.86 4.23
C ILE A 190 -7.01 -16.40 3.77
N GLN A 191 -6.45 -16.16 2.58
CA GLN A 191 -6.40 -14.82 1.97
C GLN A 191 -7.80 -14.19 1.92
N ALA A 192 -8.80 -14.91 1.36
CA ALA A 192 -10.16 -14.41 1.26
C ALA A 192 -10.76 -14.07 2.64
N GLN A 193 -10.50 -14.90 3.67
CA GLN A 193 -10.96 -14.66 5.03
C GLN A 193 -10.30 -13.43 5.67
N VAL A 194 -9.00 -13.23 5.46
CA VAL A 194 -8.25 -12.08 6.00
C VAL A 194 -8.73 -10.79 5.34
N LEU A 195 -8.95 -10.78 4.03
CA LEU A 195 -9.45 -9.61 3.31
C LEU A 195 -10.89 -9.25 3.74
N ALA A 196 -11.77 -10.25 3.90
CA ALA A 196 -13.12 -10.03 4.41
C ALA A 196 -13.09 -9.43 5.82
N LEU A 197 -12.24 -9.95 6.71
CA LEU A 197 -12.01 -9.40 8.04
C LEU A 197 -11.53 -7.95 7.98
N MET A 198 -10.54 -7.63 7.15
CA MET A 198 -10.01 -6.27 7.01
C MET A 198 -11.09 -5.29 6.55
N ASN A 199 -11.94 -5.70 5.61
CA ASN A 199 -13.04 -4.86 5.13
C ASN A 199 -14.10 -4.63 6.23
N GLU A 200 -14.48 -5.66 6.99
CA GLU A 200 -15.37 -5.53 8.14
C GLU A 200 -14.79 -4.56 9.19
N LEU A 201 -13.50 -4.70 9.51
CA LEU A 201 -12.81 -3.85 10.47
C LEU A 201 -12.71 -2.40 10.00
N LYS A 202 -12.43 -2.17 8.69
CA LYS A 202 -12.45 -0.83 8.09
C LYS A 202 -13.79 -0.15 8.34
N GLN A 203 -14.90 -0.84 8.05
CA GLN A 203 -16.25 -0.30 8.21
C GLN A 203 -16.58 -0.04 9.69
N ARG A 204 -16.31 -1.04 10.56
CA ARG A 204 -16.65 -0.96 11.99
C ARG A 204 -15.87 0.12 12.74
N LEU A 205 -14.60 0.34 12.37
CA LEU A 205 -13.72 1.31 13.00
C LEU A 205 -13.68 2.66 12.24
N GLU A 206 -14.43 2.77 11.15
CA GLU A 206 -14.51 3.98 10.32
C GLU A 206 -13.14 4.50 9.83
N MET A 207 -12.19 3.60 9.60
CA MET A 207 -10.82 3.95 9.21
C MET A 207 -10.66 4.04 7.70
N SER A 208 -9.68 4.85 7.27
CA SER A 208 -9.20 4.88 5.89
C SER A 208 -8.14 3.80 5.67
N MET A 209 -7.99 3.32 4.44
CA MET A 209 -7.02 2.27 4.13
C MET A 209 -6.21 2.60 2.89
N LEU A 210 -4.89 2.44 2.97
CA LEU A 210 -3.99 2.39 1.82
C LEU A 210 -3.58 0.94 1.60
N LEU A 211 -4.10 0.30 0.55
CA LEU A 211 -3.86 -1.10 0.26
C LEU A 211 -2.85 -1.24 -0.88
N ILE A 212 -1.74 -1.88 -0.63
CA ILE A 212 -0.71 -2.18 -1.63
C ILE A 212 -0.79 -3.65 -1.98
N THR A 213 -0.93 -3.96 -3.26
CA THR A 213 -0.97 -5.33 -3.77
C THR A 213 -0.52 -5.37 -5.24
N HIS A 214 -0.25 -6.57 -5.74
CA HIS A 214 -0.07 -6.85 -7.17
C HIS A 214 -1.28 -7.59 -7.77
N ASP A 215 -2.34 -7.83 -7.00
CA ASP A 215 -3.52 -8.59 -7.39
C ASP A 215 -4.72 -7.67 -7.62
N PHE A 216 -5.17 -7.57 -8.89
CA PHE A 216 -6.36 -6.81 -9.27
C PHE A 216 -7.65 -7.37 -8.68
N GLY A 217 -7.73 -8.66 -8.42
CA GLY A 217 -8.90 -9.28 -7.79
C GLY A 217 -9.10 -8.77 -6.35
N ILE A 218 -8.00 -8.49 -5.64
CA ILE A 218 -8.05 -7.85 -4.33
C ILE A 218 -8.48 -6.39 -4.45
N ILE A 219 -7.89 -5.65 -5.40
CA ILE A 219 -8.24 -4.25 -5.66
C ILE A 219 -9.74 -4.12 -5.97
N ALA A 220 -10.26 -4.93 -6.88
CA ALA A 220 -11.66 -4.91 -7.29
C ALA A 220 -12.66 -5.15 -6.13
N ARG A 221 -12.22 -5.85 -5.08
CA ARG A 221 -13.07 -6.21 -3.92
C ARG A 221 -12.96 -5.23 -2.75
N MET A 222 -11.85 -4.51 -2.65
CA MET A 222 -11.48 -3.78 -1.44
C MET A 222 -11.39 -2.26 -1.62
N CYS A 223 -11.13 -1.78 -2.85
CA CYS A 223 -10.74 -0.40 -3.08
C CYS A 223 -11.87 0.43 -3.68
N ASP A 224 -11.97 1.67 -3.23
CA ASP A 224 -12.86 2.69 -3.77
C ASP A 224 -12.17 3.45 -4.91
N LYS A 225 -10.85 3.68 -4.78
CA LYS A 225 -9.96 4.27 -5.79
C LYS A 225 -8.73 3.43 -6.01
N VAL A 226 -8.12 3.56 -7.17
CA VAL A 226 -6.94 2.80 -7.58
C VAL A 226 -5.89 3.73 -8.18
N ALA A 227 -4.63 3.48 -7.87
CA ALA A 227 -3.47 4.09 -8.48
C ALA A 227 -2.54 3.00 -9.02
N VAL A 228 -2.27 3.02 -10.33
CA VAL A 228 -1.38 2.06 -11.00
C VAL A 228 0.02 2.65 -11.03
N MET A 229 0.98 1.96 -10.42
CA MET A 229 2.34 2.45 -10.27
C MET A 229 3.33 1.62 -11.10
N TYR A 230 4.13 2.29 -11.92
CA TYR A 230 5.20 1.69 -12.72
C TYR A 230 6.49 2.49 -12.59
N ALA A 231 7.60 1.81 -12.27
CA ALA A 231 8.96 2.39 -12.20
C ALA A 231 9.03 3.74 -11.45
N GLY A 232 8.36 3.82 -10.31
CA GLY A 232 8.37 5.01 -9.43
C GLY A 232 7.34 6.08 -9.76
N LYS A 233 6.53 5.94 -10.79
CA LYS A 233 5.50 6.91 -11.19
C LYS A 233 4.09 6.31 -11.16
N ILE A 234 3.09 7.12 -10.86
CA ILE A 234 1.69 6.77 -11.11
C ILE A 234 1.44 6.99 -12.60
N VAL A 235 1.05 5.93 -13.31
CA VAL A 235 0.79 5.98 -14.75
C VAL A 235 -0.70 6.07 -15.06
N GLU A 236 -1.54 5.66 -14.10
CA GLU A 236 -2.99 5.75 -14.18
C GLU A 236 -3.59 5.78 -12.78
N SER A 237 -4.66 6.55 -12.59
CA SER A 237 -5.44 6.56 -11.35
C SER A 237 -6.89 6.91 -11.64
N GLY A 238 -7.79 6.43 -10.77
CA GLY A 238 -9.22 6.70 -10.91
C GLY A 238 -10.04 6.02 -9.83
N THR A 239 -11.36 6.18 -9.90
CA THR A 239 -12.32 5.44 -9.09
C THR A 239 -12.35 3.97 -9.52
N TRP A 240 -13.04 3.14 -8.75
CA TRP A 240 -13.31 1.76 -9.13
C TRP A 240 -13.99 1.67 -10.51
N ASP A 241 -14.97 2.54 -10.76
CA ASP A 241 -15.69 2.58 -12.05
C ASP A 241 -14.76 2.94 -13.21
N ASP A 242 -13.87 3.91 -13.01
CA ASP A 242 -12.87 4.31 -14.00
C ASP A 242 -11.94 3.16 -14.36
N MET A 243 -11.56 2.34 -13.38
CA MET A 243 -10.61 1.24 -13.59
C MET A 243 -11.23 -0.03 -14.16
N PHE A 244 -12.51 -0.31 -13.88
CA PHE A 244 -13.11 -1.60 -14.24
C PHE A 244 -14.24 -1.52 -15.26
N LEU A 245 -14.83 -0.34 -15.49
CA LEU A 245 -15.94 -0.16 -16.42
C LEU A 245 -15.57 0.61 -17.69
N THR A 246 -14.45 1.35 -17.71
CA THR A 246 -13.96 2.05 -18.90
C THR A 246 -13.16 1.12 -19.81
N LYS A 247 -12.94 1.57 -21.05
CA LYS A 247 -12.13 0.84 -22.03
C LYS A 247 -10.76 1.49 -22.28
N GLU A 248 -10.62 2.74 -21.89
CA GLU A 248 -9.39 3.50 -22.11
C GLU A 248 -8.49 3.38 -20.90
N HIS A 249 -7.34 2.76 -21.09
CA HIS A 249 -6.34 2.57 -20.04
C HIS A 249 -4.93 2.86 -20.55
N HIS A 250 -4.04 3.10 -19.63
CA HIS A 250 -2.62 3.09 -19.92
C HIS A 250 -2.20 1.69 -20.43
N PRO A 251 -1.36 1.57 -21.47
CA PRO A 251 -0.95 0.26 -22.01
C PRO A 251 -0.36 -0.71 -20.99
N TYR A 252 0.22 -0.20 -19.91
CA TYR A 252 0.67 -1.03 -18.79
C TYR A 252 -0.51 -1.62 -18.00
N THR A 253 -1.53 -0.83 -17.72
CA THR A 253 -2.75 -1.29 -17.05
C THR A 253 -3.49 -2.33 -17.87
N GLU A 254 -3.63 -2.12 -19.19
CA GLU A 254 -4.17 -3.13 -20.12
C GLU A 254 -3.37 -4.44 -20.05
N GLY A 255 -2.03 -4.33 -20.02
CA GLY A 255 -1.16 -5.50 -19.88
C GLY A 255 -1.33 -6.23 -18.56
N LEU A 256 -1.55 -5.51 -17.46
CA LEU A 256 -1.84 -6.11 -16.15
C LEU A 256 -3.20 -6.83 -16.17
N PHE A 257 -4.24 -6.24 -16.78
CA PHE A 257 -5.54 -6.91 -16.96
C PHE A 257 -5.42 -8.16 -17.82
N GLY A 258 -4.64 -8.12 -18.92
CA GLY A 258 -4.39 -9.28 -19.79
C GLY A 258 -3.63 -10.43 -19.11
N ALA A 259 -3.00 -10.18 -17.97
CA ALA A 259 -2.35 -11.20 -17.16
C ALA A 259 -3.29 -11.87 -16.14
N ILE A 260 -4.53 -11.39 -15.99
CA ILE A 260 -5.54 -11.99 -15.10
C ILE A 260 -6.22 -13.14 -15.84
N PRO A 261 -6.33 -14.35 -15.24
CA PRO A 261 -7.09 -15.44 -15.83
C PRO A 261 -8.58 -15.09 -15.94
N ASP A 262 -9.13 -15.01 -17.14
CA ASP A 262 -10.57 -14.94 -17.33
C ASP A 262 -11.15 -16.37 -17.34
N ILE A 263 -11.95 -16.69 -16.33
CA ILE A 263 -12.60 -18.00 -16.15
C ILE A 263 -13.56 -18.32 -17.32
N ASN A 264 -14.08 -17.29 -18.00
CA ASN A 264 -15.00 -17.42 -19.13
C ASN A 264 -14.29 -17.45 -20.49
N SER A 265 -13.01 -17.13 -20.53
CA SER A 265 -12.25 -17.16 -21.77
C SER A 265 -11.77 -18.58 -22.08
N HIS A 266 -11.89 -19.01 -23.34
CA HIS A 266 -11.30 -20.26 -23.82
C HIS A 266 -9.81 -20.12 -24.16
N GLU A 267 -9.21 -18.97 -23.90
CA GLU A 267 -7.78 -18.74 -24.13
C GLU A 267 -6.95 -19.53 -23.11
N ARG A 268 -6.13 -20.43 -23.64
CA ARG A 268 -5.26 -21.30 -22.83
C ARG A 268 -3.98 -20.62 -22.33
N ARG A 269 -3.69 -19.39 -22.73
CA ARG A 269 -2.44 -18.69 -22.39
C ARG A 269 -2.73 -17.28 -21.93
N LEU A 270 -2.17 -16.92 -20.78
CA LEU A 270 -2.12 -15.55 -20.30
C LEU A 270 -1.16 -14.74 -21.19
N HIS A 271 -1.44 -13.46 -21.35
CA HIS A 271 -0.59 -12.52 -22.09
C HIS A 271 0.31 -11.75 -21.11
N PRO A 272 1.51 -12.27 -20.79
CA PRO A 272 2.41 -11.55 -19.89
C PRO A 272 2.93 -10.29 -20.58
N ILE A 273 3.15 -9.23 -19.79
CA ILE A 273 3.79 -8.01 -20.30
C ILE A 273 5.23 -8.34 -20.69
N PRO A 274 5.63 -8.18 -21.97
CA PRO A 274 6.96 -8.55 -22.42
C PRO A 274 8.05 -7.61 -21.85
N GLY A 275 9.30 -8.09 -21.85
CA GLY A 275 10.47 -7.31 -21.49
C GLY A 275 10.75 -7.25 -19.98
N VAL A 276 11.73 -6.43 -19.61
CA VAL A 276 12.20 -6.23 -18.22
C VAL A 276 11.72 -4.89 -17.71
N VAL A 277 11.39 -4.82 -16.42
CA VAL A 277 11.02 -3.56 -15.75
C VAL A 277 12.10 -2.51 -15.96
N ALA A 278 11.68 -1.26 -16.15
CA ALA A 278 12.59 -0.15 -16.40
C ALA A 278 13.62 0.02 -15.27
N ASP A 279 14.84 0.40 -15.65
CA ASP A 279 15.96 0.57 -14.70
C ASP A 279 15.77 1.85 -13.86
N ASN A 280 15.56 1.66 -12.56
CA ASN A 280 15.40 2.76 -11.60
C ASN A 280 16.71 3.50 -11.24
N THR A 281 17.85 3.10 -11.83
CA THR A 281 19.12 3.83 -11.63
C THR A 281 19.19 5.13 -12.41
N ARG A 282 18.19 5.41 -13.26
CA ARG A 282 18.07 6.62 -14.07
C ARG A 282 16.71 7.26 -13.85
N VAL A 283 16.68 8.57 -13.93
CA VAL A 283 15.43 9.32 -14.10
C VAL A 283 15.01 9.16 -15.57
N HIS A 284 13.80 8.73 -15.80
CA HIS A 284 13.27 8.57 -17.15
C HIS A 284 12.81 9.93 -17.69
N GLU A 285 13.40 10.37 -18.81
CA GLU A 285 13.03 11.62 -19.52
C GLU A 285 11.64 11.51 -20.15
N GLY A 286 11.27 10.30 -20.63
CA GLY A 286 9.99 10.01 -21.25
C GLY A 286 9.07 9.15 -20.37
N CYS A 287 8.17 8.44 -21.04
CA CYS A 287 7.30 7.44 -20.39
C CYS A 287 8.16 6.27 -19.91
N PRO A 288 8.11 5.90 -18.62
CA PRO A 288 8.93 4.80 -18.09
C PRO A 288 8.57 3.45 -18.69
N PHE A 289 7.35 3.30 -19.21
CA PHE A 289 6.88 2.07 -19.85
C PHE A 289 7.24 1.98 -21.35
N ALA A 290 7.78 3.04 -21.97
CA ALA A 290 8.04 3.08 -23.41
C ALA A 290 8.83 1.88 -23.94
N GLY A 291 9.84 1.39 -23.20
CA GLY A 291 10.66 0.23 -23.59
C GLY A 291 9.92 -1.11 -23.65
N ARG A 292 8.73 -1.21 -23.07
CA ARG A 292 7.88 -2.42 -23.04
C ARG A 292 6.53 -2.22 -23.76
N CYS A 293 6.23 -0.98 -24.13
CA CYS A 293 4.97 -0.63 -24.75
C CYS A 293 4.97 -1.00 -26.23
N GLY A 294 4.09 -1.93 -26.63
CA GLY A 294 3.94 -2.31 -28.04
C GLY A 294 3.39 -1.20 -28.96
N ARG A 295 2.91 -0.09 -28.34
CA ARG A 295 2.37 1.10 -29.05
C ARG A 295 3.27 2.33 -28.87
N ALA A 296 4.52 2.16 -28.40
CA ALA A 296 5.41 3.28 -28.16
C ALA A 296 5.76 4.05 -29.44
N GLU A 297 5.66 5.37 -29.38
CA GLU A 297 6.12 6.31 -30.41
C GLU A 297 7.45 6.96 -30.00
N GLY A 298 8.14 7.63 -30.93
CA GLY A 298 9.41 8.30 -30.64
C GLY A 298 9.34 9.28 -29.46
N ILE A 299 8.25 10.04 -29.34
CA ILE A 299 8.01 10.99 -28.26
C ILE A 299 7.96 10.31 -26.88
N CYS A 300 7.50 9.06 -26.81
CA CYS A 300 7.42 8.31 -25.54
C CYS A 300 8.79 8.08 -24.89
N HIS A 301 9.87 8.11 -25.68
CA HIS A 301 11.23 7.91 -25.18
C HIS A 301 11.91 9.19 -24.72
N THR A 302 11.44 10.37 -25.17
CA THR A 302 12.14 11.65 -25.02
C THR A 302 11.39 12.68 -24.16
N CYS A 303 10.05 12.57 -24.08
CA CYS A 303 9.22 13.51 -23.33
C CYS A 303 8.35 12.76 -22.31
N PRO A 304 8.17 13.29 -21.09
CA PRO A 304 7.20 12.76 -20.16
C PRO A 304 5.78 12.94 -20.73
N PRO A 305 4.90 11.94 -20.60
CA PRO A 305 3.50 12.11 -21.04
C PRO A 305 2.80 13.14 -20.15
N GLU A 306 1.94 13.94 -20.78
CA GLU A 306 0.97 14.76 -20.07
C GLU A 306 -0.14 13.87 -19.50
N GLU A 307 -0.75 14.33 -18.41
CA GLU A 307 -1.89 13.67 -17.81
C GLU A 307 -3.16 13.98 -18.62
N TYR A 308 -3.79 12.93 -19.15
CA TYR A 308 -5.12 12.99 -19.72
C TYR A 308 -6.14 12.76 -18.62
N CYS A 309 -7.00 13.76 -18.37
CA CYS A 309 -8.01 13.73 -17.33
C CYS A 309 -9.42 13.63 -17.94
N SER A 310 -10.16 12.59 -17.57
CA SER A 310 -11.57 12.41 -17.89
C SER A 310 -12.36 12.23 -16.59
N GLY A 311 -12.86 13.33 -16.02
CA GLY A 311 -13.47 13.32 -14.70
C GLY A 311 -12.45 12.97 -13.61
N THR A 312 -12.68 11.84 -12.94
CA THR A 312 -11.77 11.30 -11.90
C THR A 312 -10.69 10.38 -12.46
N HIS A 313 -10.79 9.98 -13.73
CA HIS A 313 -9.83 9.12 -14.40
C HIS A 313 -8.65 9.93 -14.94
N VAL A 314 -7.46 9.64 -14.47
CA VAL A 314 -6.20 10.30 -14.87
C VAL A 314 -5.27 9.27 -15.47
N ILE A 315 -4.81 9.49 -16.70
CA ILE A 315 -3.93 8.57 -17.44
C ILE A 315 -2.73 9.35 -18.02
N SER A 316 -1.51 8.94 -17.65
CA SER A 316 -0.27 9.54 -18.15
C SER A 316 0.22 8.82 -19.42
N CYS A 317 -0.36 9.15 -20.60
CA CYS A 317 -0.04 8.47 -21.86
C CYS A 317 -0.16 9.39 -23.07
N HIS A 318 0.88 9.44 -23.93
CA HIS A 318 0.87 10.22 -25.18
C HIS A 318 -0.15 9.75 -26.24
N LEU A 319 -0.66 8.52 -26.11
CA LEU A 319 -1.61 7.95 -27.06
C LEU A 319 -3.05 8.41 -26.81
N LEU A 320 -3.32 8.94 -25.62
CA LEU A 320 -4.63 9.44 -25.21
C LEU A 320 -4.68 10.96 -25.37
N GLY A 321 -5.86 11.51 -25.64
CA GLY A 321 -6.04 12.95 -25.88
C GLY A 321 -5.66 13.46 -27.27
N LYS A 322 -5.16 12.61 -28.17
CA LYS A 322 -4.85 13.01 -29.58
C LYS A 322 -6.09 13.14 -30.48
N GLY A 323 -7.30 13.12 -29.93
CA GLY A 323 -8.54 13.08 -30.69
C GLY A 323 -9.67 13.97 -30.18
N ALA A 324 -9.37 15.09 -29.48
CA ALA A 324 -10.39 16.09 -29.13
C ALA A 324 -10.20 17.37 -29.93
#